data_04c0f9f308ca5c1092e736c29b632894
#
_entry.id   04c0f9f308ca5c1092e736c29b632894
#
_cell.length_a   1.000
_cell.length_b   1.000
_cell.length_c   1.000
_cell.angle_alpha   90.00
_cell.angle_beta   90.00
_cell.angle_gamma   90.00
#
_symmetry.space_group_name_H-M   'P 1'
#
loop_
_entity.id
_entity.type
_entity.pdbx_description
1 polymer ?
#
loop_
_entity_poly.entity_id
_entity_poly.type
_entity_poly.pdbx_seq_one_letter_code
_entity_poly.pdbx_strand_id
1 'polypeptide(L)'
;METESPTPAVLEIVRSPSVNVLLLDDDPVNLHLRGTILRQHGYSSVAASTIEEANQLLDQIDIAVLDYHLGHGKFGTEVAAKLRKRRPQVPIIIMSATLERRFGGVEDMHLLKGHSSIDDLLAALRSFEARLRGSPVVVDARDFFYSRISLAIGSDVLVQILDSSGNWLYCNETAAAYLSQPREWFPGRNLFVEIPSVPPDWTEILRSVAETRNTHIDRSRRGLFFLTNGSGPSPSWSVLAFPITLHDGRPGVVLTARILERAPTLLA
;
A
#
# COMPACT_ATOMS: atom_id res chain seq x y z
N MET A 1 -34.20 35.04 45.09
CA MET A 1 -34.21 33.82 44.26
C MET A 1 -33.18 34.03 43.17
N GLU A 2 -31.92 33.70 43.47
CA GLU A 2 -30.80 33.83 42.50
C GLU A 2 -30.75 32.52 41.70
N THR A 3 -30.87 32.63 40.43
CA THR A 3 -30.78 31.55 39.47
C THR A 3 -29.30 31.33 39.13
N GLU A 4 -28.70 30.29 39.69
CA GLU A 4 -27.39 29.83 39.31
C GLU A 4 -27.41 29.31 37.87
N SER A 5 -26.62 29.93 37.01
CA SER A 5 -26.37 29.44 35.66
C SER A 5 -25.43 28.20 35.71
N PRO A 6 -25.70 27.16 34.98
CA PRO A 6 -24.82 25.99 34.99
C PRO A 6 -23.48 26.29 34.28
N THR A 7 -22.41 26.05 34.96
CA THR A 7 -21.03 26.09 34.43
C THR A 7 -20.92 25.07 33.28
N PRO A 8 -20.35 25.45 32.13
CA PRO A 8 -20.17 24.50 31.03
C PRO A 8 -19.15 23.45 31.45
N ALA A 9 -19.56 22.18 31.35
CA ALA A 9 -18.68 21.05 31.54
C ALA A 9 -17.54 21.10 30.51
N VAL A 10 -16.31 21.30 30.98
CA VAL A 10 -15.10 21.14 30.16
C VAL A 10 -15.01 19.66 29.82
N LEU A 11 -15.30 19.31 28.55
CA LEU A 11 -15.00 17.99 28.01
C LEU A 11 -13.48 17.82 28.03
N GLU A 12 -12.97 17.13 29.04
CA GLU A 12 -11.61 16.61 29.01
C GLU A 12 -11.53 15.65 27.80
N ILE A 13 -10.87 16.12 26.74
CA ILE A 13 -10.48 15.25 25.64
C ILE A 13 -9.42 14.30 26.20
N VAL A 14 -9.83 13.14 26.65
CA VAL A 14 -8.93 12.02 26.98
C VAL A 14 -8.23 11.66 25.66
N ARG A 15 -7.06 12.25 25.44
CA ARG A 15 -6.18 11.83 24.35
C ARG A 15 -5.77 10.40 24.63
N SER A 16 -6.24 9.47 23.82
CA SER A 16 -5.72 8.11 23.82
C SER A 16 -4.19 8.17 23.70
N PRO A 17 -3.44 7.34 24.44
CA PRO A 17 -1.99 7.36 24.36
C PRO A 17 -1.55 7.23 22.91
N SER A 18 -0.66 8.13 22.48
CA SER A 18 -0.11 8.09 21.11
C SER A 18 0.70 6.82 20.93
N VAL A 19 0.53 6.14 19.79
CA VAL A 19 1.32 4.97 19.43
C VAL A 19 2.78 5.38 19.27
N ASN A 20 3.69 4.67 19.90
CA ASN A 20 5.12 4.96 19.88
C ASN A 20 5.84 4.09 18.82
N VAL A 21 6.41 4.73 17.81
CA VAL A 21 7.04 4.07 16.66
C VAL A 21 8.56 4.16 16.78
N LEU A 22 9.24 3.01 16.76
CA LEU A 22 10.71 2.97 16.56
C LEU A 22 11.02 3.22 15.08
N LEU A 23 11.87 4.20 14.82
CA LEU A 23 12.49 4.42 13.51
C LEU A 23 13.96 4.02 13.59
N LEU A 24 14.37 3.05 12.78
CA LEU A 24 15.78 2.65 12.64
C LEU A 24 16.23 2.89 11.20
N ASP A 25 17.22 3.76 11.03
CA ASP A 25 17.83 4.08 9.72
C ASP A 25 19.21 4.69 10.01
N ASP A 26 20.26 4.33 9.28
CA ASP A 26 21.61 4.89 9.46
C ASP A 26 21.74 6.32 8.88
N ASP A 27 20.75 6.76 8.08
CA ASP A 27 20.69 8.13 7.57
C ASP A 27 19.89 9.05 8.53
N PRO A 28 20.56 10.03 9.18
CA PRO A 28 19.90 10.95 10.10
C PRO A 28 18.85 11.85 9.41
N VAL A 29 18.99 12.10 8.10
CA VAL A 29 18.02 12.89 7.34
C VAL A 29 16.71 12.12 7.22
N ASN A 30 16.77 10.83 6.90
CA ASN A 30 15.62 9.95 6.84
C ASN A 30 14.92 9.85 8.20
N LEU A 31 15.69 9.68 9.29
CA LEU A 31 15.13 9.63 10.64
C LEU A 31 14.39 10.93 10.99
N HIS A 32 15.03 12.09 10.72
CA HIS A 32 14.43 13.39 11.00
C HIS A 32 13.14 13.62 10.21
N LEU A 33 13.18 13.37 8.91
CA LEU A 33 12.05 13.56 8.00
C LEU A 33 10.86 12.67 8.41
N ARG A 34 11.08 11.37 8.56
CA ARG A 34 10.02 10.43 8.96
C ARG A 34 9.48 10.75 10.35
N GLY A 35 10.34 11.04 11.31
CA GLY A 35 9.90 11.42 12.65
C GLY A 35 9.05 12.68 12.67
N THR A 36 9.36 13.66 11.80
CA THR A 36 8.56 14.88 11.66
C THR A 36 7.18 14.58 11.08
N ILE A 37 7.13 13.78 10.01
CA ILE A 37 5.86 13.39 9.38
C ILE A 37 5.00 12.57 10.36
N LEU A 38 5.58 11.61 11.07
CA LEU A 38 4.84 10.82 12.04
C LEU A 38 4.21 11.67 13.14
N ARG A 39 4.95 12.66 13.67
CA ARG A 39 4.40 13.61 14.67
C ARG A 39 3.25 14.44 14.13
N GLN A 40 3.31 14.90 12.86
CA GLN A 40 2.21 15.62 12.21
C GLN A 40 0.93 14.77 12.11
N HIS A 41 1.09 13.44 12.06
CA HIS A 41 -0.04 12.50 11.97
C HIS A 41 -0.43 11.87 13.32
N GLY A 42 0.07 12.43 14.44
CA GLY A 42 -0.35 12.04 15.78
C GLY A 42 0.38 10.85 16.39
N TYR A 43 1.45 10.36 15.75
CA TYR A 43 2.33 9.31 16.30
C TYR A 43 3.45 9.91 17.15
N SER A 44 3.81 9.21 18.24
CA SER A 44 5.11 9.40 18.89
C SER A 44 6.16 8.59 18.15
N SER A 45 7.40 9.06 18.10
CA SER A 45 8.49 8.29 17.50
C SER A 45 9.77 8.42 18.30
N VAL A 46 10.48 7.31 18.39
CA VAL A 46 11.86 7.23 18.90
C VAL A 46 12.77 6.80 17.75
N ALA A 47 13.89 7.48 17.61
CA ALA A 47 14.83 7.26 16.53
C ALA A 47 16.09 6.54 17.04
N ALA A 48 16.61 5.64 16.23
CA ALA A 48 17.89 4.96 16.43
C ALA A 48 18.65 4.96 15.12
N SER A 49 19.95 5.27 15.16
CA SER A 49 20.86 5.22 14.02
C SER A 49 21.67 3.93 13.96
N THR A 50 21.64 3.16 15.04
CA THR A 50 22.38 1.91 15.21
C THR A 50 21.52 0.79 15.78
N ILE A 51 21.96 -0.46 15.57
CA ILE A 51 21.34 -1.65 16.17
C ILE A 51 21.39 -1.58 17.69
N GLU A 52 22.48 -1.08 18.23
CA GLU A 52 22.73 -0.96 19.66
C GLU A 52 21.73 0.00 20.32
N GLU A 53 21.51 1.18 19.72
CA GLU A 53 20.51 2.16 20.15
C GLU A 53 19.09 1.58 20.06
N ALA A 54 18.74 0.98 18.90
CA ALA A 54 17.43 0.37 18.70
C ALA A 54 17.11 -0.69 19.78
N ASN A 55 18.11 -1.51 20.13
CA ASN A 55 17.96 -2.56 21.11
C ASN A 55 17.62 -2.06 22.53
N GLN A 56 18.01 -0.82 22.86
CA GLN A 56 17.69 -0.19 24.16
C GLN A 56 16.24 0.30 24.20
N LEU A 57 15.62 0.50 23.05
CA LEU A 57 14.29 1.09 22.92
C LEU A 57 13.17 0.05 22.77
N LEU A 58 13.48 -1.24 22.59
CA LEU A 58 12.53 -2.28 22.24
C LEU A 58 11.36 -2.44 23.22
N ASP A 59 11.52 -2.08 24.47
CA ASP A 59 10.47 -2.21 25.49
C ASP A 59 9.47 -1.03 25.48
N GLN A 60 9.82 0.07 24.83
CA GLN A 60 9.07 1.34 24.87
C GLN A 60 8.24 1.60 23.63
N ILE A 61 8.24 0.67 22.67
CA ILE A 61 7.64 0.87 21.36
C ILE A 61 6.40 0.00 21.15
N ASP A 62 5.50 0.47 20.31
CA ASP A 62 4.30 -0.25 19.91
C ASP A 62 4.42 -0.80 18.49
N ILE A 63 5.20 -0.13 17.61
CA ILE A 63 5.45 -0.53 16.22
C ILE A 63 6.93 -0.27 15.92
N ALA A 64 7.56 -1.10 15.08
CA ALA A 64 8.91 -0.91 14.59
C ALA A 64 8.92 -0.67 13.08
N VAL A 65 9.63 0.39 12.64
CA VAL A 65 9.94 0.69 11.24
C VAL A 65 11.45 0.65 11.08
N LEU A 66 11.96 -0.36 10.41
CA LEU A 66 13.37 -0.70 10.37
C LEU A 66 13.89 -0.63 8.95
N ASP A 67 14.96 0.15 8.73
CA ASP A 67 15.70 0.05 7.48
C ASP A 67 16.39 -1.32 7.38
N TYR A 68 16.31 -1.93 6.20
CA TYR A 68 16.97 -3.21 5.97
C TYR A 68 18.50 -3.07 6.02
N HIS A 69 19.08 -2.10 5.29
CA HIS A 69 20.52 -1.87 5.23
C HIS A 69 20.94 -0.71 6.13
N LEU A 70 21.76 -0.98 7.11
CA LEU A 70 22.27 0.01 8.08
C LEU A 70 23.77 0.32 7.88
N GLY A 71 24.28 0.14 6.66
CA GLY A 71 25.71 0.30 6.39
C GLY A 71 26.59 -0.77 7.06
N HIS A 72 27.87 -0.79 6.65
CA HIS A 72 28.91 -1.68 7.24
C HIS A 72 28.51 -3.16 7.39
N GLY A 73 27.63 -3.67 6.53
CA GLY A 73 27.16 -5.05 6.56
C GLY A 73 26.19 -5.39 7.70
N LYS A 74 25.61 -4.39 8.36
CA LYS A 74 24.58 -4.54 9.38
C LYS A 74 23.19 -4.47 8.76
N PHE A 75 22.23 -5.23 9.32
CA PHE A 75 20.87 -5.33 8.80
C PHE A 75 19.84 -5.09 9.90
N GLY A 76 18.77 -4.33 9.60
CA GLY A 76 17.66 -4.12 10.52
C GLY A 76 16.90 -5.38 10.89
N THR A 77 17.03 -6.46 10.10
CA THR A 77 16.49 -7.80 10.41
C THR A 77 17.08 -8.40 11.70
N GLU A 78 18.25 -7.96 12.14
CA GLU A 78 18.84 -8.37 13.43
C GLU A 78 18.01 -7.84 14.60
N VAL A 79 17.60 -6.56 14.52
CA VAL A 79 16.69 -5.93 15.49
C VAL A 79 15.31 -6.59 15.42
N ALA A 80 14.80 -6.82 14.19
CA ALA A 80 13.52 -7.49 13.98
C ALA A 80 13.49 -8.89 14.61
N ALA A 81 14.52 -9.71 14.39
CA ALA A 81 14.62 -11.04 14.96
C ALA A 81 14.66 -11.02 16.51
N LYS A 82 15.36 -10.04 17.10
CA LYS A 82 15.42 -9.86 18.55
C LYS A 82 14.08 -9.40 19.12
N LEU A 83 13.42 -8.44 18.43
CA LEU A 83 12.10 -7.95 18.81
C LEU A 83 11.06 -9.08 18.73
N ARG A 84 11.09 -9.89 17.68
CA ARG A 84 10.17 -11.03 17.49
C ARG A 84 10.30 -12.07 18.60
N LYS A 85 11.52 -12.30 19.11
CA LYS A 85 11.74 -13.20 20.26
C LYS A 85 11.25 -12.60 21.57
N ARG A 86 11.42 -11.30 21.78
CA ARG A 86 11.14 -10.62 23.06
C ARG A 86 9.68 -10.16 23.17
N ARG A 87 9.13 -9.64 22.08
CA ARG A 87 7.76 -9.10 21.99
C ARG A 87 7.11 -9.50 20.65
N PRO A 88 6.69 -10.77 20.50
CA PRO A 88 6.23 -11.33 19.23
C PRO A 88 5.01 -10.61 18.63
N GLN A 89 4.23 -9.91 19.45
CA GLN A 89 3.03 -9.19 19.02
C GLN A 89 3.30 -7.80 18.43
N VAL A 90 4.51 -7.23 18.62
CA VAL A 90 4.84 -5.90 18.09
C VAL A 90 4.96 -5.95 16.56
N PRO A 91 4.17 -5.16 15.82
CA PRO A 91 4.27 -5.12 14.38
C PRO A 91 5.62 -4.58 13.90
N ILE A 92 6.16 -5.20 12.85
CA ILE A 92 7.46 -4.86 12.26
C ILE A 92 7.29 -4.55 10.79
N ILE A 93 7.66 -3.32 10.41
CA ILE A 93 7.78 -2.88 9.02
C ILE A 93 9.26 -2.86 8.64
N ILE A 94 9.65 -3.55 7.59
CA ILE A 94 11.00 -3.43 7.02
C ILE A 94 10.92 -2.55 5.77
N MET A 95 11.82 -1.57 5.69
CA MET A 95 12.01 -0.73 4.51
C MET A 95 13.31 -1.12 3.81
N SER A 96 13.28 -1.38 2.50
CA SER A 96 14.49 -1.70 1.73
C SER A 96 14.50 -1.04 0.36
N ALA A 97 15.68 -0.87 -0.23
CA ALA A 97 15.84 -0.36 -1.59
C ALA A 97 15.62 -1.44 -2.66
N THR A 98 15.61 -2.71 -2.27
CA THR A 98 15.53 -3.86 -3.18
C THR A 98 14.42 -4.81 -2.80
N LEU A 99 13.83 -5.48 -3.80
CA LEU A 99 12.88 -6.58 -3.62
C LEU A 99 13.62 -7.86 -3.22
N GLU A 100 14.19 -7.89 -2.03
CA GLU A 100 14.70 -9.15 -1.50
C GLU A 100 13.54 -10.05 -1.08
N ARG A 101 13.52 -11.25 -1.59
CA ARG A 101 12.36 -12.14 -1.53
C ARG A 101 12.02 -12.67 -0.13
N ARG A 102 12.92 -12.56 0.87
CA ARG A 102 12.66 -13.03 2.24
C ARG A 102 13.61 -12.41 3.26
N PHE A 103 13.07 -11.64 4.19
CA PHE A 103 13.79 -11.21 5.40
C PHE A 103 13.68 -12.23 6.55
N GLY A 104 13.42 -13.51 6.23
CA GLY A 104 13.28 -14.56 7.23
C GLY A 104 11.91 -14.66 7.89
N GLY A 105 10.90 -13.89 7.41
CA GLY A 105 9.55 -13.91 7.97
C GLY A 105 9.45 -13.25 9.35
N VAL A 106 10.40 -12.38 9.68
CA VAL A 106 10.40 -11.63 10.94
C VAL A 106 9.54 -10.37 10.88
N GLU A 107 9.28 -9.87 9.66
CA GLU A 107 8.46 -8.71 9.37
C GLU A 107 6.98 -9.06 9.21
N ASP A 108 6.11 -8.10 9.57
CA ASP A 108 4.68 -8.12 9.26
C ASP A 108 4.40 -7.42 7.93
N MET A 109 5.27 -6.47 7.56
CA MET A 109 5.17 -5.71 6.31
C MET A 109 6.55 -5.33 5.76
N HIS A 110 6.64 -5.30 4.44
CA HIS A 110 7.79 -4.80 3.71
C HIS A 110 7.38 -3.61 2.83
N LEU A 111 8.09 -2.49 2.96
CA LEU A 111 7.95 -1.31 2.11
C LEU A 111 9.22 -1.09 1.30
N LEU A 112 9.06 -0.85 -0.01
CA LEU A 112 10.18 -0.66 -0.92
C LEU A 112 10.54 0.83 -0.99
N LYS A 113 11.75 1.22 -0.53
CA LYS A 113 12.26 2.60 -0.64
C LYS A 113 12.26 3.03 -2.11
N GLY A 114 11.79 4.26 -2.38
CA GLY A 114 11.71 4.79 -3.75
C GLY A 114 10.47 4.38 -4.55
N HIS A 115 9.70 3.40 -4.08
CA HIS A 115 8.43 2.98 -4.68
C HIS A 115 7.26 3.15 -3.71
N SER A 116 7.49 2.99 -2.41
CA SER A 116 6.49 3.25 -1.38
C SER A 116 6.51 4.73 -1.01
N SER A 117 5.34 5.36 -1.06
CA SER A 117 5.15 6.73 -0.61
C SER A 117 5.13 6.82 0.91
N ILE A 118 5.17 8.02 1.44
CA ILE A 118 4.95 8.26 2.88
C ILE A 118 3.52 7.86 3.29
N ASP A 119 2.56 7.97 2.38
CA ASP A 119 1.17 7.59 2.63
C ASP A 119 1.04 6.07 2.80
N ASP A 120 1.84 5.27 2.11
CA ASP A 120 1.91 3.81 2.31
C ASP A 120 2.40 3.46 3.71
N LEU A 121 3.43 4.17 4.21
CA LEU A 121 3.90 4.01 5.59
C LEU A 121 2.80 4.40 6.59
N LEU A 122 2.13 5.54 6.37
CA LEU A 122 1.05 5.98 7.26
C LEU A 122 -0.16 5.05 7.22
N ALA A 123 -0.50 4.49 6.08
CA ALA A 123 -1.55 3.48 5.94
C ALA A 123 -1.19 2.20 6.71
N ALA A 124 0.07 1.75 6.60
CA ALA A 124 0.59 0.62 7.36
C ALA A 124 0.48 0.84 8.88
N LEU A 125 0.94 2.02 9.35
CA LEU A 125 0.89 2.37 10.76
C LEU A 125 -0.55 2.43 11.30
N ARG A 126 -1.47 3.05 10.55
CA ARG A 126 -2.91 3.07 10.91
C ARG A 126 -3.49 1.66 11.04
N SER A 127 -3.11 0.77 10.12
CA SER A 127 -3.52 -0.63 10.15
C SER A 127 -3.06 -1.34 11.42
N PHE A 128 -1.82 -1.14 11.82
CA PHE A 128 -1.27 -1.78 13.03
C PHE A 128 -1.80 -1.13 14.31
N GLU A 129 -1.90 0.20 14.35
CA GLU A 129 -2.47 0.93 15.49
C GLU A 129 -3.85 0.41 15.86
N ALA A 130 -4.66 0.24 14.88
CA ALA A 130 -6.01 -0.21 15.06
C ALA A 130 -6.07 -1.66 15.60
N ARG A 131 -5.18 -2.56 15.16
CA ARG A 131 -5.03 -3.90 15.74
C ARG A 131 -4.60 -3.82 17.22
N LEU A 132 -3.68 -2.92 17.55
CA LEU A 132 -3.19 -2.72 18.91
C LEU A 132 -4.28 -2.20 19.87
N ARG A 133 -5.18 -1.35 19.36
CA ARG A 133 -6.28 -0.77 20.16
C ARG A 133 -7.48 -1.70 20.33
N GLY A 134 -7.45 -2.90 19.76
CA GLY A 134 -8.58 -3.86 19.81
C GLY A 134 -9.84 -3.31 19.14
N SER A 135 -9.72 -2.20 18.44
CA SER A 135 -10.79 -1.72 17.58
C SER A 135 -10.99 -2.74 16.47
N PRO A 136 -12.22 -3.12 16.13
CA PRO A 136 -12.45 -3.83 14.90
C PRO A 136 -12.08 -2.87 13.76
N VAL A 137 -10.78 -2.86 13.41
CA VAL A 137 -10.38 -2.24 12.18
C VAL A 137 -10.90 -3.15 11.11
N VAL A 138 -11.90 -2.65 10.45
CA VAL A 138 -12.09 -2.97 9.06
C VAL A 138 -10.99 -2.23 8.28
N VAL A 139 -9.72 -2.53 8.55
CA VAL A 139 -8.75 -2.59 7.46
C VAL A 139 -9.30 -3.74 6.65
N ASP A 140 -9.88 -3.40 5.54
CA ASP A 140 -10.32 -4.43 4.64
C ASP A 140 -9.07 -5.26 4.37
N ALA A 141 -9.02 -6.47 4.92
CA ALA A 141 -7.86 -7.37 4.75
C ALA A 141 -7.53 -7.54 3.25
N ARG A 142 -8.51 -7.19 2.40
CA ARG A 142 -8.43 -7.06 0.96
C ARG A 142 -7.49 -5.94 0.54
N ASP A 143 -7.70 -4.72 1.04
CA ASP A 143 -6.89 -3.56 0.67
C ASP A 143 -5.42 -3.77 1.03
N PHE A 144 -5.16 -4.35 2.18
CA PHE A 144 -3.82 -4.71 2.61
C PHE A 144 -3.17 -5.77 1.71
N PHE A 145 -3.90 -6.84 1.41
CA PHE A 145 -3.43 -7.93 0.56
C PHE A 145 -3.15 -7.44 -0.87
N TYR A 146 -4.07 -6.66 -1.43
CA TYR A 146 -3.99 -6.17 -2.80
C TYR A 146 -2.98 -5.04 -2.97
N SER A 147 -2.82 -4.17 -1.99
CA SER A 147 -1.79 -3.13 -2.01
C SER A 147 -0.37 -3.72 -2.04
N ARG A 148 -0.13 -4.85 -1.35
CA ARG A 148 1.16 -5.56 -1.44
C ARG A 148 1.45 -6.10 -2.84
N ILE A 149 0.44 -6.62 -3.53
CA ILE A 149 0.56 -7.06 -4.92
C ILE A 149 0.92 -5.87 -5.81
N SER A 150 0.22 -4.74 -5.65
CA SER A 150 0.47 -3.52 -6.40
C SER A 150 1.88 -2.97 -6.18
N LEU A 151 2.35 -2.92 -4.94
CA LEU A 151 3.70 -2.49 -4.60
C LEU A 151 4.78 -3.38 -5.22
N ALA A 152 4.55 -4.69 -5.27
CA ALA A 152 5.47 -5.64 -5.89
C ALA A 152 5.58 -5.47 -7.42
N ILE A 153 4.56 -4.88 -8.07
CA ILE A 153 4.52 -4.65 -9.52
C ILE A 153 5.19 -3.32 -9.90
N GLY A 154 5.05 -2.30 -9.08
CA GLY A 154 5.62 -0.97 -9.26
C GLY A 154 4.57 0.14 -9.34
N SER A 155 4.94 1.32 -8.87
CA SER A 155 4.06 2.48 -8.77
C SER A 155 3.79 3.18 -10.11
N ASP A 156 4.63 2.94 -11.12
CA ASP A 156 4.49 3.47 -12.48
C ASP A 156 3.57 2.65 -13.38
N VAL A 157 3.05 1.55 -12.88
CA VAL A 157 2.17 0.62 -13.59
C VAL A 157 0.75 0.79 -13.06
N LEU A 158 -0.21 0.81 -13.97
CA LEU A 158 -1.63 0.73 -13.59
C LEU A 158 -1.91 -0.69 -13.10
N VAL A 159 -2.38 -0.81 -11.87
CA VAL A 159 -2.71 -2.12 -11.28
C VAL A 159 -4.16 -2.13 -10.85
N GLN A 160 -4.89 -3.11 -11.34
CA GLN A 160 -6.27 -3.39 -10.96
C GLN A 160 -6.38 -4.86 -10.56
N ILE A 161 -7.16 -5.15 -9.54
CA ILE A 161 -7.46 -6.53 -9.14
C ILE A 161 -8.96 -6.74 -9.28
N LEU A 162 -9.31 -7.77 -10.03
CA LEU A 162 -10.67 -8.08 -10.45
C LEU A 162 -11.02 -9.50 -10.05
N ASP A 163 -12.29 -9.75 -9.81
CA ASP A 163 -12.79 -11.12 -9.83
C ASP A 163 -12.98 -11.62 -11.28
N SER A 164 -13.34 -12.88 -11.45
CA SER A 164 -13.55 -13.50 -12.77
C SER A 164 -14.71 -12.90 -13.57
N SER A 165 -15.55 -12.10 -12.93
CA SER A 165 -16.68 -11.39 -13.57
C SER A 165 -16.37 -9.94 -13.93
N GLY A 166 -15.15 -9.47 -13.61
CA GLY A 166 -14.70 -8.10 -13.86
C GLY A 166 -15.12 -7.09 -12.81
N ASN A 167 -15.54 -7.53 -11.62
CA ASN A 167 -15.77 -6.59 -10.51
C ASN A 167 -14.44 -6.19 -9.88
N TRP A 168 -14.22 -4.87 -9.71
CA TRP A 168 -13.04 -4.38 -9.02
C TRP A 168 -13.07 -4.74 -7.55
N LEU A 169 -11.94 -5.26 -7.09
CA LEU A 169 -11.62 -5.48 -5.70
C LEU A 169 -10.60 -4.47 -5.21
N TYR A 170 -9.74 -3.99 -6.13
CA TYR A 170 -8.70 -3.03 -5.83
C TYR A 170 -8.27 -2.28 -7.09
N CYS A 171 -7.83 -1.02 -6.90
CA CYS A 171 -7.19 -0.20 -7.92
C CYS A 171 -6.08 0.62 -7.24
N ASN A 172 -4.87 0.68 -7.84
CA ASN A 172 -3.80 1.50 -7.28
C ASN A 172 -3.97 2.98 -7.65
N GLU A 173 -3.23 3.86 -6.98
CA GLU A 173 -3.29 5.31 -7.21
C GLU A 173 -3.04 5.68 -8.67
N THR A 174 -2.10 5.01 -9.32
CA THR A 174 -1.75 5.26 -10.72
C THR A 174 -2.91 4.96 -11.66
N ALA A 175 -3.62 3.84 -11.45
CA ALA A 175 -4.79 3.49 -12.23
C ALA A 175 -5.99 4.39 -11.88
N ALA A 176 -6.18 4.73 -10.62
CA ALA A 176 -7.24 5.62 -10.15
C ALA A 176 -7.08 7.02 -10.73
N ALA A 177 -5.87 7.59 -10.67
CA ALA A 177 -5.54 8.89 -11.27
C ALA A 177 -5.74 8.88 -12.80
N TYR A 178 -5.35 7.79 -13.45
CA TYR A 178 -5.54 7.64 -14.90
C TYR A 178 -7.02 7.62 -15.29
N LEU A 179 -7.85 6.95 -14.51
CA LEU A 179 -9.30 6.88 -14.71
C LEU A 179 -10.05 8.10 -14.15
N SER A 180 -9.33 9.06 -13.57
CA SER A 180 -9.89 10.28 -12.96
C SER A 180 -10.96 10.00 -11.90
N GLN A 181 -10.75 8.94 -11.14
CA GLN A 181 -11.65 8.53 -10.04
C GLN A 181 -10.86 8.31 -8.75
N PRO A 182 -11.43 8.56 -7.56
CA PRO A 182 -10.78 8.20 -6.32
C PRO A 182 -10.75 6.68 -6.15
N ARG A 183 -9.74 6.15 -5.42
CA ARG A 183 -9.59 4.69 -5.23
C ARG A 183 -10.82 4.00 -4.66
N GLU A 184 -11.48 4.66 -3.73
CA GLU A 184 -12.68 4.17 -3.03
C GLU A 184 -13.88 3.99 -3.97
N TRP A 185 -13.81 4.58 -5.15
CA TRP A 185 -14.86 4.46 -6.16
C TRP A 185 -14.91 3.06 -6.80
N PHE A 186 -13.77 2.37 -6.91
CA PHE A 186 -13.66 1.11 -7.68
C PHE A 186 -14.27 -0.12 -6.99
N PRO A 187 -14.02 -0.41 -5.70
CA PRO A 187 -14.47 -1.66 -5.10
C PRO A 187 -15.97 -1.89 -5.24
N GLY A 188 -16.33 -3.07 -5.73
CA GLY A 188 -17.72 -3.48 -5.93
C GLY A 188 -18.37 -3.03 -7.24
N ARG A 189 -17.70 -2.18 -8.04
CA ARG A 189 -18.16 -1.80 -9.39
C ARG A 189 -17.60 -2.76 -10.42
N ASN A 190 -18.25 -2.81 -11.59
CA ASN A 190 -17.87 -3.72 -12.67
C ASN A 190 -17.18 -2.97 -13.81
N LEU A 191 -16.00 -3.42 -14.20
CA LEU A 191 -15.19 -2.85 -15.27
C LEU A 191 -15.97 -2.64 -16.59
N PHE A 192 -16.76 -3.62 -16.98
CA PHE A 192 -17.47 -3.61 -18.27
C PHE A 192 -18.71 -2.72 -18.25
N VAL A 193 -19.26 -2.46 -17.07
CA VAL A 193 -20.38 -1.53 -16.89
C VAL A 193 -19.89 -0.09 -16.84
N GLU A 194 -18.83 0.16 -16.09
CA GLU A 194 -18.32 1.53 -15.87
C GLU A 194 -17.46 2.04 -17.06
N ILE A 195 -16.83 1.11 -17.79
CA ILE A 195 -16.01 1.44 -18.96
C ILE A 195 -16.50 0.66 -20.18
N PRO A 196 -17.60 1.08 -20.83
CA PRO A 196 -18.18 0.37 -21.98
C PRO A 196 -17.26 0.28 -23.19
N SER A 197 -16.17 1.07 -23.23
CA SER A 197 -15.16 1.02 -24.29
C SER A 197 -14.19 -0.14 -24.16
N VAL A 198 -14.21 -0.88 -23.06
CA VAL A 198 -13.43 -2.11 -22.92
C VAL A 198 -13.93 -3.13 -23.92
N PRO A 199 -13.03 -3.68 -24.77
CA PRO A 199 -13.45 -4.64 -25.80
C PRO A 199 -14.13 -5.87 -25.18
N PRO A 200 -15.19 -6.40 -25.82
CA PRO A 200 -15.99 -7.51 -25.27
C PRO A 200 -15.20 -8.81 -25.02
N ASP A 201 -14.13 -9.05 -25.78
CA ASP A 201 -13.23 -10.19 -25.63
C ASP A 201 -12.54 -10.25 -24.25
N TRP A 202 -12.42 -9.10 -23.56
CA TRP A 202 -11.83 -9.05 -22.23
C TRP A 202 -12.65 -9.77 -21.16
N THR A 203 -13.95 -9.88 -21.31
CA THR A 203 -14.77 -10.70 -20.41
C THR A 203 -14.32 -12.16 -20.44
N GLU A 204 -14.07 -12.70 -21.63
CA GLU A 204 -13.60 -14.06 -21.81
C GLU A 204 -12.14 -14.23 -21.37
N ILE A 205 -11.30 -13.23 -21.67
CA ILE A 205 -9.88 -13.23 -21.23
C ILE A 205 -9.80 -13.29 -19.71
N LEU A 206 -10.52 -12.42 -18.98
CA LEU A 206 -10.49 -12.41 -17.51
C LEU A 206 -10.97 -13.76 -16.92
N ARG A 207 -12.07 -14.29 -17.49
CA ARG A 207 -12.58 -15.59 -17.06
C ARG A 207 -11.56 -16.69 -17.32
N SER A 208 -11.01 -16.76 -18.51
CA SER A 208 -10.01 -17.77 -18.90
C SER A 208 -8.77 -17.69 -18.02
N VAL A 209 -8.24 -16.49 -17.75
CA VAL A 209 -7.08 -16.30 -16.84
C VAL A 209 -7.39 -16.81 -15.43
N ALA A 210 -8.57 -16.48 -14.90
CA ALA A 210 -8.98 -16.89 -13.56
C ALA A 210 -9.14 -18.42 -13.44
N GLU A 211 -9.75 -19.05 -14.43
CA GLU A 211 -10.09 -20.48 -14.42
C GLU A 211 -8.90 -21.36 -14.80
N THR A 212 -8.22 -21.03 -15.90
CA THR A 212 -7.12 -21.87 -16.40
C THR A 212 -5.80 -21.63 -15.69
N ARG A 213 -5.71 -20.55 -14.90
CA ARG A 213 -4.48 -20.11 -14.21
C ARG A 213 -3.34 -19.74 -15.18
N ASN A 214 -3.65 -19.50 -16.44
CA ASN A 214 -2.69 -19.05 -17.44
C ASN A 214 -2.67 -17.53 -17.54
N THR A 215 -1.47 -16.97 -17.72
CA THR A 215 -1.28 -15.54 -17.91
C THR A 215 -1.62 -15.14 -19.34
N HIS A 216 -2.35 -14.05 -19.51
CA HIS A 216 -2.57 -13.40 -20.79
C HIS A 216 -1.66 -12.18 -20.95
N ILE A 217 -1.01 -12.05 -22.10
CA ILE A 217 -0.09 -10.95 -22.41
C ILE A 217 -0.50 -10.33 -23.75
N ASP A 218 -0.76 -9.02 -23.72
CA ASP A 218 -0.99 -8.23 -24.92
C ASP A 218 0.08 -7.11 -24.97
N ARG A 219 1.00 -7.21 -25.93
CA ARG A 219 2.21 -6.36 -25.95
C ARG A 219 2.02 -5.01 -26.63
N SER A 220 0.94 -4.81 -27.37
CA SER A 220 0.74 -3.57 -28.13
C SER A 220 -0.73 -3.37 -28.48
N ARG A 221 -1.55 -3.15 -27.47
CA ARG A 221 -2.98 -2.93 -27.67
C ARG A 221 -3.31 -1.42 -27.70
N ARG A 222 -4.07 -0.99 -28.70
CA ARG A 222 -4.60 0.37 -28.77
C ARG A 222 -6.00 0.45 -28.20
N GLY A 223 -6.31 1.54 -27.51
CA GLY A 223 -7.68 1.87 -27.12
C GLY A 223 -8.26 1.09 -25.94
N LEU A 224 -7.43 0.46 -25.10
CA LEU A 224 -7.86 -0.28 -23.94
C LEU A 224 -8.05 0.61 -22.70
N PHE A 225 -9.15 0.39 -22.00
CA PHE A 225 -9.41 0.82 -20.61
C PHE A 225 -9.67 2.31 -20.36
N PHE A 226 -9.91 3.18 -21.34
CA PHE A 226 -9.86 4.61 -21.04
C PHE A 226 -11.06 5.37 -21.57
N LEU A 227 -11.65 6.10 -20.67
CA LEU A 227 -12.49 7.25 -20.97
C LEU A 227 -11.59 8.28 -21.66
N THR A 228 -11.35 8.14 -22.96
CA THR A 228 -10.68 9.18 -23.72
C THR A 228 -11.68 10.31 -23.95
N ASN A 229 -11.75 11.24 -23.01
CA ASN A 229 -12.36 12.55 -23.25
C ASN A 229 -11.46 13.43 -24.14
N GLY A 230 -10.43 12.87 -24.73
CA GLY A 230 -9.45 13.59 -25.54
C GLY A 230 -9.49 13.18 -27.00
N SER A 231 -9.52 14.17 -27.90
CA SER A 231 -9.43 14.06 -29.36
C SER A 231 -8.03 13.67 -29.90
N GLY A 232 -7.18 13.04 -29.08
CA GLY A 232 -5.84 12.60 -29.45
C GLY A 232 -5.77 11.12 -29.83
N PRO A 233 -4.67 10.68 -30.51
CA PRO A 233 -4.46 9.28 -30.84
C PRO A 233 -4.37 8.44 -29.56
N SER A 234 -5.09 7.32 -29.54
CA SER A 234 -5.06 6.40 -28.41
C SER A 234 -3.65 5.84 -28.20
N PRO A 235 -3.09 5.89 -26.99
CA PRO A 235 -1.77 5.34 -26.70
C PRO A 235 -1.74 3.83 -26.92
N SER A 236 -0.56 3.31 -27.22
CA SER A 236 -0.30 1.86 -27.23
C SER A 236 0.02 1.40 -25.82
N TRP A 237 -0.52 0.24 -25.43
CA TRP A 237 -0.41 -0.33 -24.10
C TRP A 237 0.23 -1.70 -24.12
N SER A 238 1.08 -1.97 -23.16
CA SER A 238 1.39 -3.34 -22.76
C SER A 238 0.47 -3.72 -21.61
N VAL A 239 -0.30 -4.77 -21.81
CA VAL A 239 -1.27 -5.26 -20.82
C VAL A 239 -0.90 -6.68 -20.43
N LEU A 240 -0.91 -6.94 -19.14
CA LEU A 240 -0.66 -8.23 -18.56
C LEU A 240 -1.81 -8.57 -17.60
N ALA A 241 -2.48 -9.68 -17.85
CA ALA A 241 -3.46 -10.25 -16.93
C ALA A 241 -2.93 -11.58 -16.39
N PHE A 242 -2.77 -11.70 -15.08
CA PHE A 242 -2.29 -12.92 -14.46
C PHE A 242 -3.18 -13.37 -13.31
N PRO A 243 -3.30 -14.70 -13.10
CA PRO A 243 -4.20 -15.24 -12.11
C PRO A 243 -3.66 -15.05 -10.71
N ILE A 244 -4.58 -14.77 -9.78
CA ILE A 244 -4.30 -14.81 -8.34
C ILE A 244 -5.36 -15.63 -7.62
N THR A 245 -5.06 -15.99 -6.39
CA THR A 245 -6.08 -16.42 -5.44
C THR A 245 -6.44 -15.22 -4.58
N LEU A 246 -7.71 -14.84 -4.55
CA LEU A 246 -8.21 -13.72 -3.77
C LEU A 246 -8.12 -14.04 -2.27
N HIS A 247 -8.25 -13.03 -1.43
CA HIS A 247 -8.21 -13.17 0.03
C HIS A 247 -9.26 -14.14 0.59
N ASP A 248 -10.37 -14.35 -0.11
CA ASP A 248 -11.45 -15.27 0.24
C ASP A 248 -11.34 -16.66 -0.42
N GLY A 249 -10.19 -16.94 -1.06
CA GLY A 249 -9.90 -18.21 -1.72
C GLY A 249 -10.44 -18.35 -3.14
N ARG A 250 -11.26 -17.41 -3.62
CA ARG A 250 -11.78 -17.42 -4.99
C ARG A 250 -10.71 -17.10 -6.04
N PRO A 251 -10.88 -17.55 -7.29
CA PRO A 251 -10.02 -17.13 -8.39
C PRO A 251 -10.25 -15.66 -8.73
N GLY A 252 -9.17 -14.94 -9.03
CA GLY A 252 -9.19 -13.57 -9.48
C GLY A 252 -8.06 -13.28 -10.46
N VAL A 253 -8.00 -12.05 -10.93
CA VAL A 253 -7.04 -11.58 -11.92
C VAL A 253 -6.41 -10.28 -11.47
N VAL A 254 -5.08 -10.21 -11.55
CA VAL A 254 -4.36 -8.94 -11.53
C VAL A 254 -4.21 -8.47 -12.96
N LEU A 255 -4.75 -7.32 -13.24
CA LEU A 255 -4.63 -6.65 -14.52
C LEU A 255 -3.64 -5.50 -14.38
N THR A 256 -2.58 -5.52 -15.17
CA THR A 256 -1.61 -4.43 -15.22
C THR A 256 -1.55 -3.83 -16.60
N ALA A 257 -1.34 -2.52 -16.66
CA ALA A 257 -1.17 -1.83 -17.92
C ALA A 257 -0.05 -0.79 -17.82
N ARG A 258 0.76 -0.71 -18.88
CA ARG A 258 1.82 0.29 -19.03
C ARG A 258 1.72 0.95 -20.39
N ILE A 259 1.85 2.27 -20.44
CA ILE A 259 1.92 3.02 -21.71
C ILE A 259 3.28 2.74 -22.33
N LEU A 260 3.29 2.29 -23.60
CA LEU A 260 4.52 1.99 -24.35
C LEU A 260 5.09 3.23 -25.04
N GLU A 261 4.22 4.09 -25.59
CA GLU A 261 4.61 5.35 -26.22
C GLU A 261 3.49 6.38 -26.07
N ARG A 262 3.83 7.59 -25.70
CA ARG A 262 2.98 8.75 -26.03
C ARG A 262 3.28 9.08 -27.50
N ALA A 263 2.25 9.11 -28.35
CA ALA A 263 2.42 9.64 -29.70
C ALA A 263 3.13 10.99 -29.60
N PRO A 264 4.19 11.26 -30.40
CA PRO A 264 4.85 12.55 -30.39
C PRO A 264 3.81 13.63 -30.66
N THR A 265 3.70 14.58 -29.73
CA THR A 265 2.90 15.78 -29.97
C THR A 265 3.59 16.49 -31.14
N LEU A 266 3.03 16.38 -32.32
CA LEU A 266 3.41 17.23 -33.43
C LEU A 266 3.10 18.66 -32.99
N LEU A 267 4.15 19.38 -32.61
CA LEU A 267 4.10 20.83 -32.45
C LEU A 267 3.75 21.40 -33.84
N ALA A 268 2.52 21.91 -33.96
CA ALA A 268 2.09 22.72 -35.06
C ALA A 268 2.54 24.16 -34.88
#